data_8d89317f7bf1b309cacde6e8fdc7a7f2
#
_entry.id   8d89317f7bf1b309cacde6e8fdc7a7f2
#
_cell.length_a   1.000
_cell.length_b   1.000
_cell.length_c   1.000
_cell.angle_alpha   90.00
_cell.angle_beta   90.00
_cell.angle_gamma   90.00
#
_symmetry.space_group_name_H-M   'P 1'
#
loop_
_entity.id
_entity.type
_entity.pdbx_description
1 polymer ?
#
loop_
_entity_poly.entity_id
_entity_poly.type
_entity_poly.pdbx_seq_one_letter_code
_entity_poly.pdbx_strand_id
1 'polypeptide(L)'
;FQGKLIFLPTVIDLDKYPLCGLQKENDAKEIVWMGSPSTTKHFKLVDKALGRLSEKYDFTLKVIGGKVELDKRIKTKFEDWNAQTENKDLAESTIGIMPLENSYWEMGKCGFKLIQYMASGIPVVASPLPANRDIVTSDVGFTAESENEWYEKLSLLLESFELRQKMGQAGRKRAEESYSYQVWGKKYVELLKNNI
;
A
#
# COMPACT_ATOMS: atom_id res chain seq x y z
N PHE A 1 -2.56 -23.18 -25.19
CA PHE A 1 -3.87 -22.56 -25.05
C PHE A 1 -4.17 -21.74 -26.30
N GLN A 2 -5.27 -22.03 -26.99
CA GLN A 2 -5.66 -21.35 -28.24
C GLN A 2 -6.79 -20.31 -28.02
N GLY A 3 -7.13 -20.00 -26.77
CA GLY A 3 -8.20 -19.09 -26.43
C GLY A 3 -7.75 -17.64 -26.27
N LYS A 4 -8.71 -16.70 -26.22
CA LYS A 4 -8.48 -15.30 -25.91
C LYS A 4 -8.17 -15.15 -24.42
N LEU A 5 -7.04 -14.55 -24.09
CA LEU A 5 -6.67 -14.22 -22.72
C LEU A 5 -7.10 -12.78 -22.41
N ILE A 6 -7.82 -12.58 -21.33
CA ILE A 6 -8.26 -11.25 -20.87
C ILE A 6 -7.75 -11.05 -19.46
N PHE A 7 -7.00 -9.96 -19.25
CA PHE A 7 -6.52 -9.59 -17.93
C PHE A 7 -7.65 -8.92 -17.14
N LEU A 8 -7.92 -9.44 -15.94
CA LEU A 8 -8.80 -8.84 -14.95
C LEU A 8 -7.98 -8.52 -13.70
N PRO A 9 -7.84 -7.24 -13.31
CA PRO A 9 -7.14 -6.89 -12.09
C PRO A 9 -7.93 -7.30 -10.85
N THR A 10 -7.26 -7.40 -9.73
CA THR A 10 -7.94 -7.41 -8.43
C THR A 10 -8.60 -6.06 -8.21
N VAL A 11 -9.84 -6.06 -7.73
CA VAL A 11 -10.64 -4.85 -7.54
C VAL A 11 -11.12 -4.69 -6.11
N ILE A 12 -11.48 -3.47 -5.74
CA ILE A 12 -11.88 -3.08 -4.41
C ILE A 12 -13.30 -2.51 -4.39
N ASP A 13 -14.01 -2.77 -3.29
CA ASP A 13 -15.29 -2.15 -2.98
C ASP A 13 -15.05 -0.80 -2.30
N LEU A 14 -15.18 0.28 -3.07
CA LEU A 14 -14.90 1.64 -2.59
C LEU A 14 -15.87 2.11 -1.50
N ASP A 15 -17.06 1.54 -1.42
CA ASP A 15 -18.04 1.91 -0.37
C ASP A 15 -17.53 1.53 1.02
N LYS A 16 -16.60 0.56 1.09
CA LYS A 16 -15.92 0.18 2.32
C LYS A 16 -14.76 1.10 2.69
N TYR A 17 -14.29 1.94 1.78
CA TYR A 17 -13.16 2.85 1.97
C TYR A 17 -13.60 4.30 1.84
N PRO A 18 -14.40 4.84 2.77
CA PRO A 18 -14.75 6.24 2.78
C PRO A 18 -13.47 7.07 2.96
N LEU A 19 -13.37 8.18 2.26
CA LEU A 19 -12.33 9.18 2.53
C LEU A 19 -12.65 9.80 3.91
N CYS A 20 -12.03 9.28 4.94
CA CYS A 20 -12.05 9.88 6.26
C CYS A 20 -11.10 11.06 6.22
N GLY A 21 -11.62 12.27 6.28
CA GLY A 21 -10.94 13.57 6.37
C GLY A 21 -9.48 13.62 5.92
N LEU A 22 -9.15 14.63 5.15
CA LEU A 22 -7.75 14.83 4.74
C LEU A 22 -6.87 14.91 6.01
N GLN A 23 -5.78 14.15 6.04
CA GLN A 23 -4.74 14.28 7.07
C GLN A 23 -4.38 15.76 7.25
N LYS A 24 -4.18 16.17 8.47
CA LYS A 24 -3.69 17.53 8.79
C LYS A 24 -2.17 17.49 8.86
N GLU A 25 -1.56 18.62 8.55
CA GLU A 25 -0.10 18.76 8.54
C GLU A 25 0.56 18.32 9.86
N ASN A 26 -0.09 18.62 10.98
CA ASN A 26 0.40 18.35 12.34
C ASN A 26 -0.04 16.98 12.90
N ASP A 27 -0.70 16.13 12.11
CA ASP A 27 -1.08 14.81 12.55
C ASP A 27 0.17 13.93 12.77
N ALA A 28 0.12 13.06 13.76
CA ALA A 28 1.17 12.10 14.04
C ALA A 28 1.43 11.23 12.80
N LYS A 29 2.69 11.09 12.42
CA LYS A 29 3.08 10.31 11.25
C LYS A 29 3.04 8.83 11.57
N GLU A 30 2.29 8.08 10.77
CA GLU A 30 2.16 6.64 10.93
C GLU A 30 2.42 5.93 9.61
N ILE A 31 3.45 5.09 9.60
CA ILE A 31 3.73 4.18 8.47
C ILE A 31 2.99 2.87 8.75
N VAL A 32 2.12 2.44 7.83
CA VAL A 32 1.35 1.20 8.01
C VAL A 32 1.82 0.08 7.09
N TRP A 33 1.93 -1.10 7.67
CA TRP A 33 2.00 -2.35 6.95
C TRP A 33 0.86 -3.25 7.41
N MET A 34 0.12 -3.82 6.47
CA MET A 34 -0.93 -4.80 6.74
C MET A 34 -0.61 -6.11 6.04
N GLY A 35 -0.74 -7.23 6.74
CA GLY A 35 -0.46 -8.53 6.14
C GLY A 35 -0.72 -9.70 7.08
N SER A 36 -0.38 -10.90 6.60
CA SER A 36 -0.43 -12.12 7.41
C SER A 36 0.91 -12.39 8.08
N PRO A 37 0.94 -13.19 9.16
CA PRO A 37 2.20 -13.54 9.85
C PRO A 37 3.26 -14.13 8.92
N SER A 38 2.85 -14.89 7.89
CA SER A 38 3.78 -15.50 6.93
C SER A 38 4.52 -14.49 6.03
N THR A 39 4.03 -13.25 5.96
CA THR A 39 4.61 -12.19 5.13
C THR A 39 5.45 -11.19 5.91
N THR A 40 5.52 -11.31 7.25
CA THR A 40 6.38 -10.46 8.10
C THR A 40 7.87 -10.64 7.82
N LYS A 41 8.28 -11.80 7.27
CA LYS A 41 9.66 -12.07 6.85
C LYS A 41 10.23 -11.01 5.88
N HIS A 42 9.36 -10.30 5.16
CA HIS A 42 9.78 -9.26 4.21
C HIS A 42 10.20 -7.95 4.87
N PHE A 43 9.94 -7.77 6.17
CA PHE A 43 10.44 -6.60 6.91
C PHE A 43 11.96 -6.48 6.89
N LYS A 44 12.70 -7.60 6.74
CA LYS A 44 14.16 -7.57 6.59
C LYS A 44 14.67 -6.68 5.45
N LEU A 45 13.80 -6.36 4.46
CA LEU A 45 14.14 -5.47 3.33
C LEU A 45 14.08 -4.00 3.72
N VAL A 46 13.35 -3.65 4.77
CA VAL A 46 13.06 -2.25 5.14
C VAL A 46 13.42 -1.94 6.60
N ASP A 47 13.70 -2.93 7.42
CA ASP A 47 14.00 -2.78 8.86
C ASP A 47 15.14 -1.78 9.13
N LYS A 48 16.28 -1.94 8.44
CA LYS A 48 17.43 -1.03 8.58
C LYS A 48 17.09 0.40 8.13
N ALA A 49 16.34 0.55 7.03
CA ALA A 49 15.89 1.85 6.55
C ALA A 49 14.96 2.52 7.56
N LEU A 50 14.00 1.78 8.14
CA LEU A 50 13.12 2.28 9.19
C LEU A 50 13.89 2.66 10.47
N GLY A 51 14.87 1.85 10.86
CA GLY A 51 15.75 2.16 11.99
C GLY A 51 16.53 3.47 11.80
N ARG A 52 17.08 3.72 10.61
CA ARG A 52 17.74 4.99 10.25
C ARG A 52 16.76 6.16 10.23
N LEU A 53 15.55 5.95 9.72
CA LEU A 53 14.50 6.98 9.71
C LEU A 53 14.09 7.39 11.12
N SER A 54 14.01 6.45 12.07
CA SER A 54 13.61 6.74 13.46
C SER A 54 14.64 7.57 14.22
N GLU A 55 15.87 7.69 13.73
CA GLU A 55 16.89 8.60 14.27
C GLU A 55 16.62 10.07 13.89
N LYS A 56 15.91 10.28 12.77
CA LYS A 56 15.69 11.62 12.19
C LYS A 56 14.23 12.09 12.33
N TYR A 57 13.28 11.18 12.26
CA TYR A 57 11.85 11.50 12.22
C TYR A 57 11.09 10.82 13.35
N ASP A 58 10.14 11.55 13.93
CA ASP A 58 9.17 10.95 14.86
C ASP A 58 8.00 10.36 14.06
N PHE A 59 7.90 9.05 14.04
CA PHE A 59 6.81 8.29 13.43
C PHE A 59 6.56 7.00 14.19
N THR A 60 5.40 6.42 13.99
CA THR A 60 5.05 5.08 14.48
C THR A 60 4.92 4.13 13.30
N LEU A 61 5.50 2.95 13.39
CA LEU A 61 5.21 1.86 12.48
C LEU A 61 4.02 1.04 13.00
N LYS A 62 2.89 1.11 12.32
CA LYS A 62 1.72 0.27 12.59
C LYS A 62 1.83 -1.02 11.79
N VAL A 63 1.82 -2.16 12.48
CA VAL A 63 1.85 -3.51 11.89
C VAL A 63 0.52 -4.20 12.17
N ILE A 64 -0.28 -4.42 11.12
CA ILE A 64 -1.61 -5.04 11.23
C ILE A 64 -1.55 -6.49 10.74
N GLY A 65 -2.01 -7.42 11.57
CA GLY A 65 -2.16 -8.83 11.23
C GLY A 65 -0.88 -9.66 11.28
N GLY A 66 0.18 -9.14 11.90
CA GLY A 66 1.43 -9.86 12.11
C GLY A 66 2.24 -9.32 13.28
N LYS A 67 3.23 -10.09 13.71
CA LYS A 67 4.24 -9.68 14.71
C LYS A 67 5.61 -9.97 14.13
N VAL A 68 6.56 -9.08 14.36
CA VAL A 68 7.93 -9.18 13.84
C VAL A 68 8.87 -8.48 14.81
N GLU A 69 10.08 -9.02 14.96
CA GLU A 69 11.17 -8.33 15.64
C GLU A 69 11.79 -7.34 14.67
N LEU A 70 11.93 -6.11 15.11
CA LEU A 70 12.46 -4.98 14.34
C LEU A 70 13.55 -4.26 15.15
N ASP A 71 14.25 -3.36 14.52
CA ASP A 71 15.19 -2.46 15.17
C ASP A 71 14.50 -1.75 16.35
N LYS A 72 15.09 -1.83 17.53
CA LYS A 72 14.53 -1.31 18.79
C LYS A 72 14.30 0.20 18.81
N ARG A 73 14.91 0.92 17.87
CA ARG A 73 14.72 2.37 17.70
C ARG A 73 13.36 2.72 17.11
N ILE A 74 12.70 1.76 16.41
CA ILE A 74 11.43 1.98 15.74
C ILE A 74 10.29 1.90 16.76
N LYS A 75 9.54 2.99 16.93
CA LYS A 75 8.26 2.94 17.66
C LYS A 75 7.30 2.07 16.88
N THR A 76 6.95 0.90 17.40
CA THR A 76 6.10 -0.07 16.70
C THR A 76 4.82 -0.31 17.47
N LYS A 77 3.70 -0.28 16.78
CA LYS A 77 2.38 -0.66 17.27
C LYS A 77 1.90 -1.89 16.51
N PHE A 78 1.58 -2.96 17.23
CA PHE A 78 1.03 -4.19 16.65
C PHE A 78 -0.46 -4.25 16.87
N GLU A 79 -1.21 -4.50 15.82
CA GLU A 79 -2.67 -4.65 15.86
C GLU A 79 -3.08 -5.96 15.19
N ASP A 80 -4.10 -6.59 15.74
CA ASP A 80 -4.73 -7.73 15.08
C ASP A 80 -5.57 -7.25 13.90
N TRP A 81 -5.51 -7.98 12.78
CA TRP A 81 -6.35 -7.65 11.63
C TRP A 81 -7.84 -7.89 11.94
N ASN A 82 -8.66 -6.92 11.58
CA ASN A 82 -10.10 -7.00 11.69
C ASN A 82 -10.77 -6.41 10.45
N ALA A 83 -11.58 -7.21 9.76
CA ALA A 83 -12.28 -6.81 8.55
C ALA A 83 -13.25 -5.63 8.74
N GLN A 84 -13.68 -5.35 9.96
CA GLN A 84 -14.61 -4.26 10.27
C GLN A 84 -13.90 -2.93 10.50
N THR A 85 -12.61 -2.95 10.86
CA THR A 85 -11.84 -1.74 11.18
C THR A 85 -10.71 -1.46 10.21
N GLU A 86 -10.32 -2.41 9.34
CA GLU A 86 -9.14 -2.27 8.47
C GLU A 86 -9.14 -0.99 7.63
N ASN A 87 -10.30 -0.59 7.10
CA ASN A 87 -10.46 0.62 6.31
C ASN A 87 -10.21 1.89 7.13
N LYS A 88 -10.70 1.93 8.38
CA LYS A 88 -10.45 3.01 9.32
C LYS A 88 -8.98 3.05 9.73
N ASP A 89 -8.42 1.89 10.08
CA ASP A 89 -7.02 1.78 10.50
C ASP A 89 -6.07 2.24 9.41
N LEU A 90 -6.40 1.99 8.13
CA LEU A 90 -5.65 2.49 6.98
C LEU A 90 -5.84 3.99 6.75
N ALA A 91 -7.08 4.50 6.86
CA ALA A 91 -7.39 5.91 6.64
C ALA A 91 -6.77 6.84 7.70
N GLU A 92 -6.52 6.34 8.91
CA GLU A 92 -5.82 7.04 9.98
C GLU A 92 -4.29 7.03 9.80
N SER A 93 -3.76 6.18 8.91
CA SER A 93 -2.33 6.07 8.64
C SER A 93 -1.86 7.10 7.62
N THR A 94 -0.54 7.30 7.57
CA THR A 94 0.07 8.38 6.78
C THR A 94 0.72 7.89 5.48
N ILE A 95 1.34 6.70 5.52
CA ILE A 95 2.08 6.09 4.42
C ILE A 95 1.88 4.59 4.47
N GLY A 96 1.51 3.97 3.36
CA GLY A 96 1.42 2.51 3.23
C GLY A 96 2.70 1.89 2.69
N ILE A 97 3.19 0.81 3.29
CA ILE A 97 4.36 0.10 2.78
C ILE A 97 4.05 -1.35 2.38
N MET A 98 4.69 -1.80 1.30
CA MET A 98 4.57 -3.19 0.82
C MET A 98 5.94 -3.74 0.40
N PRO A 99 6.83 -4.06 1.37
CA PRO A 99 8.08 -4.74 1.08
C PRO A 99 7.81 -6.20 0.68
N LEU A 100 8.39 -6.65 -0.41
CA LEU A 100 8.32 -8.02 -0.91
C LEU A 100 9.66 -8.43 -1.51
N GLU A 101 10.11 -9.64 -1.24
CA GLU A 101 11.27 -10.22 -1.91
C GLU A 101 10.97 -10.48 -3.38
N ASN A 102 11.99 -10.37 -4.22
CA ASN A 102 11.90 -10.73 -5.62
C ASN A 102 12.06 -12.26 -5.78
N SER A 103 10.97 -12.99 -5.60
CA SER A 103 10.90 -14.44 -5.79
C SER A 103 9.74 -14.82 -6.70
N TYR A 104 9.78 -16.01 -7.28
CA TYR A 104 8.69 -16.49 -8.16
C TYR A 104 7.33 -16.47 -7.48
N TRP A 105 7.28 -16.76 -6.19
CA TRP A 105 6.04 -16.74 -5.43
C TRP A 105 5.51 -15.30 -5.26
N GLU A 106 6.38 -14.38 -4.90
CA GLU A 106 6.00 -12.99 -4.65
C GLU A 106 5.68 -12.25 -5.97
N MET A 107 6.31 -12.61 -7.09
CA MET A 107 5.98 -12.07 -8.42
C MET A 107 4.55 -12.40 -8.87
N GLY A 108 3.94 -13.47 -8.34
CA GLY A 108 2.53 -13.82 -8.60
C GLY A 108 1.51 -13.02 -7.79
N LYS A 109 1.93 -12.10 -6.91
CA LYS A 109 1.01 -11.29 -6.10
C LYS A 109 0.37 -10.17 -6.92
N CYS A 110 -0.92 -9.94 -6.68
CA CYS A 110 -1.74 -8.96 -7.40
C CYS A 110 -1.67 -7.53 -6.85
N GLY A 111 -0.87 -7.25 -5.82
CA GLY A 111 -0.74 -5.90 -5.25
C GLY A 111 -1.97 -5.38 -4.51
N PHE A 112 -2.89 -6.22 -4.04
CA PHE A 112 -4.16 -5.81 -3.43
C PHE A 112 -4.00 -4.81 -2.29
N LYS A 113 -3.00 -4.97 -1.42
CA LYS A 113 -2.73 -4.02 -0.33
C LYS A 113 -2.46 -2.60 -0.83
N LEU A 114 -1.76 -2.46 -1.96
CA LEU A 114 -1.51 -1.15 -2.55
C LEU A 114 -2.80 -0.49 -2.99
N ILE A 115 -3.74 -1.27 -3.54
CA ILE A 115 -5.06 -0.78 -3.93
C ILE A 115 -5.84 -0.34 -2.69
N GLN A 116 -5.75 -1.07 -1.57
CA GLN A 116 -6.37 -0.70 -0.29
C GLN A 116 -5.80 0.62 0.25
N TYR A 117 -4.48 0.78 0.26
CA TYR A 117 -3.82 2.02 0.68
C TYR A 117 -4.25 3.21 -0.21
N MET A 118 -4.24 3.02 -1.53
CA MET A 118 -4.70 4.05 -2.48
C MET A 118 -6.18 4.39 -2.28
N ALA A 119 -7.05 3.38 -2.06
CA ALA A 119 -8.46 3.60 -1.76
C ALA A 119 -8.67 4.39 -0.45
N SER A 120 -7.77 4.24 0.52
CA SER A 120 -7.75 5.00 1.76
C SER A 120 -7.13 6.41 1.62
N GLY A 121 -6.66 6.77 0.42
CA GLY A 121 -6.09 8.09 0.13
C GLY A 121 -4.69 8.32 0.72
N ILE A 122 -3.92 7.27 0.97
CA ILE A 122 -2.54 7.37 1.47
C ILE A 122 -1.52 6.98 0.40
N PRO A 123 -0.37 7.68 0.31
CA PRO A 123 0.71 7.33 -0.60
C PRO A 123 1.35 6.00 -0.24
N VAL A 124 1.97 5.36 -1.21
CA VAL A 124 2.54 4.02 -1.05
C VAL A 124 4.03 3.98 -1.37
N VAL A 125 4.77 3.11 -0.65
CA VAL A 125 6.11 2.68 -1.06
C VAL A 125 6.13 1.15 -1.12
N ALA A 126 6.56 0.58 -2.25
CA ALA A 126 6.50 -0.86 -2.49
C ALA A 126 7.76 -1.41 -3.16
N SER A 127 8.06 -2.69 -2.97
CA SER A 127 9.06 -3.39 -3.79
C SER A 127 8.63 -3.43 -5.27
N PRO A 128 9.58 -3.29 -6.24
CA PRO A 128 9.26 -3.12 -7.66
C PRO A 128 8.94 -4.45 -8.37
N LEU A 129 8.02 -5.24 -7.81
CA LEU A 129 7.51 -6.44 -8.46
C LEU A 129 6.56 -6.09 -9.62
N PRO A 130 6.30 -7.00 -10.60
CA PRO A 130 5.52 -6.69 -11.79
C PRO A 130 4.19 -5.98 -11.49
N ALA A 131 3.31 -6.59 -10.70
CA ALA A 131 2.02 -5.98 -10.36
C ALA A 131 2.17 -4.65 -9.60
N ASN A 132 3.18 -4.52 -8.73
CA ASN A 132 3.42 -3.30 -7.99
C ASN A 132 3.86 -2.15 -8.90
N ARG A 133 4.70 -2.42 -9.92
CA ARG A 133 5.11 -1.42 -10.92
C ARG A 133 3.93 -0.90 -11.75
N ASP A 134 2.97 -1.78 -12.05
CA ASP A 134 1.76 -1.40 -12.77
C ASP A 134 0.81 -0.56 -11.90
N ILE A 135 0.75 -0.85 -10.60
CA ILE A 135 -0.13 -0.16 -9.65
C ILE A 135 0.48 1.18 -9.21
N VAL A 136 1.77 1.19 -8.84
CA VAL A 136 2.45 2.35 -8.27
C VAL A 136 3.09 3.19 -9.37
N THR A 137 2.33 4.14 -9.88
CA THR A 137 2.84 5.18 -10.77
C THR A 137 3.48 6.32 -9.95
N SER A 138 4.30 7.14 -10.57
CA SER A 138 5.08 8.21 -9.89
C SER A 138 4.23 9.30 -9.24
N ASP A 139 2.95 9.37 -9.57
CA ASP A 139 1.98 10.30 -8.98
C ASP A 139 1.26 9.74 -7.74
N VAL A 140 1.30 8.42 -7.50
CA VAL A 140 0.63 7.79 -6.35
C VAL A 140 1.59 7.30 -5.26
N GLY A 141 2.87 7.18 -5.58
CA GLY A 141 3.86 6.68 -4.62
C GLY A 141 5.20 6.37 -5.26
N PHE A 142 5.96 5.50 -4.60
CA PHE A 142 7.30 5.12 -5.04
C PHE A 142 7.49 3.61 -5.03
N THR A 143 8.39 3.13 -5.87
CA THR A 143 9.00 1.81 -5.71
C THR A 143 10.40 1.94 -5.10
N ALA A 144 10.80 0.97 -4.29
CA ALA A 144 12.12 0.90 -3.66
C ALA A 144 12.60 -0.55 -3.58
N GLU A 145 13.86 -0.78 -3.92
CA GLU A 145 14.49 -2.10 -3.92
C GLU A 145 15.60 -2.20 -2.86
N SER A 146 16.51 -1.23 -2.84
CA SER A 146 17.61 -1.17 -1.88
C SER A 146 17.23 -0.47 -0.57
N GLU A 147 17.99 -0.74 0.51
CA GLU A 147 17.84 -0.04 1.78
C GLU A 147 17.86 1.48 1.63
N ASN A 148 18.80 2.00 0.80
CA ASN A 148 18.91 3.44 0.59
C ASN A 148 17.70 4.01 -0.14
N GLU A 149 17.16 3.31 -1.15
CA GLU A 149 15.92 3.75 -1.82
C GLU A 149 14.73 3.76 -0.85
N TRP A 150 14.57 2.74 -0.01
CA TRP A 150 13.54 2.74 1.03
C TRP A 150 13.68 3.95 1.95
N TYR A 151 14.91 4.20 2.43
CA TYR A 151 15.19 5.37 3.27
C TYR A 151 14.84 6.68 2.57
N GLU A 152 15.31 6.89 1.34
CA GLU A 152 15.09 8.13 0.57
C GLU A 152 13.59 8.36 0.28
N LYS A 153 12.89 7.33 -0.21
CA LYS A 153 11.48 7.47 -0.58
C LYS A 153 10.57 7.71 0.62
N LEU A 154 10.83 7.01 1.73
CA LEU A 154 10.11 7.25 2.97
C LEU A 154 10.46 8.62 3.59
N SER A 155 11.72 9.07 3.51
CA SER A 155 12.12 10.43 3.95
C SER A 155 11.31 11.50 3.23
N LEU A 156 11.22 11.44 1.89
CA LEU A 156 10.45 12.40 1.08
C LEU A 156 8.99 12.49 1.55
N LEU A 157 8.37 11.35 1.83
CA LEU A 157 6.99 11.32 2.30
C LEU A 157 6.84 11.78 3.76
N LEU A 158 7.82 11.50 4.62
CA LEU A 158 7.80 11.99 6.01
C LEU A 158 8.04 13.49 6.11
N GLU A 159 8.82 14.07 5.21
CA GLU A 159 9.16 15.50 5.19
C GLU A 159 8.03 16.36 4.61
N SER A 160 7.36 15.93 3.53
CA SER A 160 6.40 16.78 2.82
C SER A 160 4.95 16.32 3.00
N PHE A 161 4.18 17.12 3.69
CA PHE A 161 2.73 16.97 3.80
C PHE A 161 2.03 17.13 2.45
N GLU A 162 2.42 18.14 1.67
CA GLU A 162 1.85 18.41 0.34
C GLU A 162 2.06 17.25 -0.60
N LEU A 163 3.25 16.61 -0.55
CA LEU A 163 3.54 15.45 -1.37
C LEU A 163 2.64 14.28 -0.99
N ARG A 164 2.48 14.03 0.33
CA ARG A 164 1.56 12.97 0.80
C ARG A 164 0.13 13.23 0.36
N GLN A 165 -0.36 14.45 0.50
CA GLN A 165 -1.71 14.81 0.06
C GLN A 165 -1.89 14.61 -1.44
N LYS A 166 -0.96 15.13 -2.24
CA LYS A 166 -1.01 15.01 -3.71
C LYS A 166 -1.03 13.55 -4.14
N MET A 167 -0.11 12.74 -3.61
CA MET A 167 -0.02 11.32 -3.95
C MET A 167 -1.22 10.52 -3.43
N GLY A 168 -1.71 10.81 -2.23
CA GLY A 168 -2.90 10.18 -1.68
C GLY A 168 -4.15 10.45 -2.51
N GLN A 169 -4.36 11.69 -2.95
CA GLN A 169 -5.47 12.06 -3.83
C GLN A 169 -5.36 11.37 -5.20
N ALA A 170 -4.17 11.36 -5.79
CA ALA A 170 -3.92 10.67 -7.05
C ALA A 170 -4.13 9.15 -6.90
N GLY A 171 -3.66 8.56 -5.79
CA GLY A 171 -3.88 7.15 -5.47
C GLY A 171 -5.37 6.81 -5.36
N ARG A 172 -6.14 7.64 -4.64
CA ARG A 172 -7.59 7.46 -4.53
C ARG A 172 -8.27 7.51 -5.89
N LYS A 173 -7.98 8.52 -6.70
CA LYS A 173 -8.51 8.65 -8.05
C LYS A 173 -8.17 7.41 -8.91
N ARG A 174 -6.92 6.93 -8.83
CA ARG A 174 -6.50 5.72 -9.56
C ARG A 174 -7.25 4.46 -9.10
N ALA A 175 -7.49 4.31 -7.79
CA ALA A 175 -8.29 3.21 -7.27
C ALA A 175 -9.73 3.26 -7.81
N GLU A 176 -10.34 4.45 -7.85
CA GLU A 176 -11.69 4.68 -8.40
C GLU A 176 -11.77 4.34 -9.89
N GLU A 177 -10.83 4.83 -10.69
CA GLU A 177 -10.87 4.73 -12.16
C GLU A 177 -10.38 3.38 -12.70
N SER A 178 -9.48 2.69 -11.97
CA SER A 178 -8.79 1.52 -12.49
C SER A 178 -8.99 0.22 -11.70
N TYR A 179 -9.41 0.30 -10.43
CA TYR A 179 -9.44 -0.87 -9.54
C TYR A 179 -10.74 -1.01 -8.74
N SER A 180 -11.82 -0.32 -9.12
CA SER A 180 -13.09 -0.37 -8.40
C SER A 180 -14.08 -1.39 -8.97
N TYR A 181 -14.98 -1.88 -8.10
CA TYR A 181 -16.12 -2.69 -8.53
C TYR A 181 -17.03 -1.92 -9.52
N GLN A 182 -17.17 -0.61 -9.36
CA GLN A 182 -18.00 0.23 -10.21
C GLN A 182 -17.52 0.22 -11.68
N VAL A 183 -16.20 0.18 -11.88
CA VAL A 183 -15.60 0.13 -13.23
C VAL A 183 -15.58 -1.30 -13.77
N TRP A 184 -15.07 -2.25 -12.99
CA TRP A 184 -14.83 -3.60 -13.49
C TRP A 184 -16.07 -4.48 -13.49
N GLY A 185 -17.06 -4.23 -12.64
CA GLY A 185 -18.32 -4.96 -12.63
C GLY A 185 -19.05 -4.86 -13.98
N LYS A 186 -19.11 -3.67 -14.55
CA LYS A 186 -19.71 -3.45 -15.89
C LYS A 186 -18.92 -4.18 -16.99
N LYS A 187 -17.59 -4.01 -17.00
CA LYS A 187 -16.71 -4.68 -17.97
C LYS A 187 -16.81 -6.20 -17.87
N TYR A 188 -16.89 -6.74 -16.66
CA TYR A 188 -17.02 -8.18 -16.43
C TYR A 188 -18.32 -8.73 -16.99
N VAL A 189 -19.45 -8.03 -16.78
CA VAL A 189 -20.75 -8.42 -17.33
C VAL A 189 -20.74 -8.38 -18.87
N GLU A 190 -20.12 -7.37 -19.47
CA GLU A 190 -19.96 -7.28 -20.93
C GLU A 190 -19.11 -8.42 -21.49
N LEU A 191 -18.00 -8.76 -20.81
CA LEU A 191 -17.15 -9.87 -21.20
C LEU A 191 -17.89 -11.22 -21.17
N LEU A 192 -18.72 -11.45 -20.16
CA LEU A 192 -19.55 -12.67 -20.09
C LEU A 192 -20.57 -12.70 -21.22
N LYS A 193 -21.28 -11.60 -21.49
CA LYS A 193 -22.28 -11.55 -22.57
C LYS A 193 -21.70 -11.78 -23.97
N ASN A 194 -20.46 -11.35 -24.20
CA ASN A 194 -19.80 -11.44 -25.50
C ASN A 194 -19.05 -12.74 -25.72
N ASN A 195 -18.95 -13.63 -24.73
CA ASN A 195 -18.19 -14.88 -24.79
C ASN A 195 -19.01 -16.12 -24.35
N ILE A 196 -20.32 -15.95 -24.13
CA ILE A 196 -21.34 -16.99 -24.00
C ILE A 196 -22.22 -16.97 -25.25
#